data_62d8de07f155e0c0c805be3e0483cf3c
#
_entry.id   62d8de07f155e0c0c805be3e0483cf3c
#
_cell.length_a   1.000
_cell.length_b   1.000
_cell.length_c   1.000
_cell.angle_alpha   90.00
_cell.angle_beta   90.00
_cell.angle_gamma   90.00
#
_symmetry.space_group_name_H-M   'P 1'
#
loop_
_entity.id
_entity.type
_entity.pdbx_description
1 polymer ?
#
loop_
_entity_poly.entity_id
_entity_poly.type
_entity_poly.pdbx_seq_one_letter_code
_entity_poly.pdbx_strand_id
1 'polypeptide(L)'
;MLNKTKTIVVGFCLFATISCTPVYRNHGYTPSDKQLANLVVGVDTRATAEETLGVPTISDTETGRLYYISSRWRHYGMNPPKPISRDIVAVALDSAEVVTNISRYGLEDGEVVALTRRVTDGGTEEITFLQQLLGNIGRFDASDIL
;
A
#
# COMPACT_ATOMS: atom_id res chain seq x y z
N MET A 1 9.38 -57.99 -5.42
CA MET A 1 9.00 -56.91 -4.45
C MET A 1 9.62 -55.54 -4.79
N LEU A 2 10.83 -55.50 -5.36
CA LEU A 2 11.53 -54.24 -5.67
C LEU A 2 10.84 -53.32 -6.71
N ASN A 3 10.04 -53.88 -7.63
CA ASN A 3 9.33 -53.10 -8.63
C ASN A 3 8.11 -52.31 -8.10
N LYS A 4 7.40 -52.86 -7.11
CA LYS A 4 6.24 -52.19 -6.50
C LYS A 4 6.64 -50.94 -5.70
N THR A 5 7.75 -51.02 -4.96
CA THR A 5 8.29 -49.87 -4.22
C THR A 5 8.79 -48.76 -5.16
N LYS A 6 9.44 -49.10 -6.26
CA LYS A 6 9.86 -48.10 -7.28
C LYS A 6 8.67 -47.41 -7.90
N THR A 7 7.58 -48.13 -8.21
CA THR A 7 6.36 -47.54 -8.79
C THR A 7 5.67 -46.60 -7.80
N ILE A 8 5.64 -46.96 -6.50
CA ILE A 8 5.04 -46.09 -5.46
C ILE A 8 5.86 -44.81 -5.27
N VAL A 9 7.21 -44.92 -5.26
CA VAL A 9 8.09 -43.73 -5.11
C VAL A 9 7.97 -42.81 -6.31
N VAL A 10 7.94 -43.34 -7.54
CA VAL A 10 7.75 -42.53 -8.76
C VAL A 10 6.38 -41.86 -8.77
N GLY A 11 5.32 -42.55 -8.35
CA GLY A 11 3.97 -42.00 -8.24
C GLY A 11 3.91 -40.85 -7.21
N PHE A 12 4.56 -41.01 -6.07
CA PHE A 12 4.63 -39.98 -5.03
C PHE A 12 5.44 -38.75 -5.47
N CYS A 13 6.55 -38.94 -6.19
CA CYS A 13 7.33 -37.83 -6.77
C CYS A 13 6.54 -37.04 -7.83
N LEU A 14 5.75 -37.72 -8.67
CA LEU A 14 4.88 -37.04 -9.65
C LEU A 14 3.77 -36.21 -8.98
N PHE A 15 3.21 -36.67 -7.89
CA PHE A 15 2.20 -35.93 -7.12
C PHE A 15 2.78 -34.69 -6.43
N ALA A 16 4.03 -34.72 -6.01
CA ALA A 16 4.69 -33.60 -5.35
C ALA A 16 4.97 -32.42 -6.30
N THR A 17 5.08 -32.65 -7.61
CA THR A 17 5.38 -31.59 -8.58
C THR A 17 4.17 -30.71 -8.95
N ILE A 18 2.95 -31.13 -8.65
CA ILE A 18 1.71 -30.41 -9.00
C ILE A 18 1.38 -29.29 -7.99
N SER A 19 2.03 -29.29 -6.82
CA SER A 19 1.67 -28.41 -5.69
C SER A 19 2.19 -26.97 -5.78
N CYS A 20 3.01 -26.61 -6.77
CA CYS A 20 3.68 -25.31 -6.84
C CYS A 20 3.08 -24.38 -7.93
N THR A 21 1.77 -24.17 -7.92
CA THR A 21 1.16 -23.17 -8.80
C THR A 21 1.11 -21.80 -8.10
N PRO A 22 1.46 -20.71 -8.81
CA PRO A 22 1.33 -19.37 -8.25
C PRO A 22 -0.14 -19.00 -8.07
N VAL A 23 -0.48 -18.44 -6.92
CA VAL A 23 -1.80 -17.91 -6.62
C VAL A 23 -1.78 -16.40 -6.81
N TYR A 24 -2.75 -15.87 -7.55
CA TYR A 24 -2.90 -14.43 -7.77
C TYR A 24 -4.04 -13.88 -6.91
N ARG A 25 -3.78 -12.76 -6.23
CA ARG A 25 -4.79 -12.06 -5.44
C ARG A 25 -4.90 -10.62 -5.91
N ASN A 26 -6.14 -10.20 -6.14
CA ASN A 26 -6.46 -8.82 -6.49
C ASN A 26 -6.98 -8.12 -5.23
N HIS A 27 -6.55 -6.88 -5.03
CA HIS A 27 -6.97 -6.01 -3.94
C HIS A 27 -7.35 -4.65 -4.50
N GLY A 28 -8.43 -4.08 -3.96
CA GLY A 28 -8.93 -2.77 -4.35
C GLY A 28 -9.66 -2.77 -5.69
N TYR A 29 -9.97 -1.58 -6.14
CA TYR A 29 -10.73 -1.33 -7.37
C TYR A 29 -10.24 -0.04 -8.04
N THR A 30 -10.15 -0.05 -9.36
CA THR A 30 -9.97 1.14 -10.19
C THR A 30 -11.04 1.18 -11.27
N PRO A 31 -11.60 2.38 -11.56
CA PRO A 31 -12.57 2.55 -12.62
C PRO A 31 -12.01 2.17 -13.99
N SER A 32 -12.85 1.63 -14.84
CA SER A 32 -12.52 1.33 -16.23
C SER A 32 -12.44 2.61 -17.07
N ASP A 33 -11.73 2.52 -18.21
CA ASP A 33 -11.61 3.67 -19.14
C ASP A 33 -12.98 4.16 -19.63
N LYS A 34 -13.97 3.27 -19.76
CA LYS A 34 -15.34 3.65 -20.11
C LYS A 34 -16.01 4.49 -19.04
N GLN A 35 -15.80 4.18 -17.76
CA GLN A 35 -16.34 4.95 -16.65
C GLN A 35 -15.65 6.31 -16.56
N LEU A 36 -14.32 6.35 -16.75
CA LEU A 36 -13.57 7.60 -16.79
C LEU A 36 -13.99 8.50 -17.95
N ALA A 37 -14.29 7.93 -19.11
CA ALA A 37 -14.77 8.68 -20.28
C ALA A 37 -16.16 9.29 -20.10
N ASN A 38 -16.95 8.80 -19.15
CA ASN A 38 -18.26 9.37 -18.81
C ASN A 38 -18.14 10.63 -17.94
N LEU A 39 -16.98 10.89 -17.35
CA LEU A 39 -16.74 12.10 -16.55
C LEU A 39 -16.31 13.26 -17.43
N VAL A 40 -16.94 14.41 -17.22
CA VAL A 40 -16.64 15.66 -17.93
C VAL A 40 -15.87 16.59 -17.00
N VAL A 41 -14.57 16.75 -17.27
CA VAL A 41 -13.70 17.68 -16.54
C VAL A 41 -14.23 19.12 -16.67
N GLY A 42 -14.28 19.83 -15.56
CA GLY A 42 -14.83 21.19 -15.47
C GLY A 42 -16.35 21.26 -15.30
N VAL A 43 -17.07 20.13 -15.31
CA VAL A 43 -18.53 20.07 -15.18
C VAL A 43 -18.97 19.17 -14.04
N ASP A 44 -18.43 17.95 -13.98
CA ASP A 44 -18.83 16.98 -12.98
C ASP A 44 -18.27 17.32 -11.59
N THR A 45 -19.09 17.09 -10.60
CA THR A 45 -18.76 17.32 -9.19
C THR A 45 -18.26 16.03 -8.53
N ARG A 46 -17.77 16.15 -7.29
CA ARG A 46 -17.44 14.98 -6.43
C ARG A 46 -18.57 13.97 -6.40
N ALA A 47 -19.81 14.42 -6.17
CA ALA A 47 -20.97 13.53 -6.06
C ALA A 47 -21.21 12.74 -7.35
N THR A 48 -21.15 13.40 -8.51
CA THR A 48 -21.30 12.77 -9.83
C THR A 48 -20.14 11.81 -10.11
N ALA A 49 -18.91 12.17 -9.71
CA ALA A 49 -17.75 11.32 -9.85
C ALA A 49 -17.88 10.03 -9.00
N GLU A 50 -18.30 10.14 -7.74
CA GLU A 50 -18.52 9.00 -6.86
C GLU A 50 -19.69 8.12 -7.32
N GLU A 51 -20.74 8.70 -7.90
CA GLU A 51 -21.86 7.95 -8.49
C GLU A 51 -21.41 7.15 -9.73
N THR A 52 -20.58 7.75 -10.58
CA THR A 52 -20.12 7.13 -11.84
C THR A 52 -18.99 6.13 -11.63
N LEU A 53 -18.03 6.47 -10.78
CA LEU A 53 -16.82 5.69 -10.54
C LEU A 53 -16.92 4.76 -9.33
N GLY A 54 -17.89 4.97 -8.47
CA GLY A 54 -18.01 4.29 -7.18
C GLY A 54 -17.22 4.98 -6.06
N VAL A 55 -17.23 4.37 -4.88
CA VAL A 55 -16.57 4.92 -3.69
C VAL A 55 -15.05 4.86 -3.84
N PRO A 56 -14.34 5.97 -3.66
CA PRO A 56 -12.88 5.98 -3.74
C PRO A 56 -12.23 5.19 -2.59
N THR A 57 -11.05 4.64 -2.84
CA THR A 57 -10.25 3.95 -1.82
C THR A 57 -9.74 4.94 -0.76
N ILE A 58 -9.37 6.13 -1.20
CA ILE A 58 -8.91 7.24 -0.34
C ILE A 58 -9.55 8.52 -0.86
N SER A 59 -10.15 9.29 0.06
CA SER A 59 -10.63 10.63 -0.19
C SER A 59 -9.79 11.60 0.64
N ASP A 60 -8.96 12.37 -0.03
CA ASP A 60 -8.14 13.41 0.59
C ASP A 60 -8.86 14.75 0.49
N THR A 61 -9.39 15.22 1.62
CA THR A 61 -10.11 16.48 1.72
C THR A 61 -9.19 17.71 1.73
N GLU A 62 -7.92 17.54 2.12
CA GLU A 62 -6.95 18.64 2.16
C GLU A 62 -6.47 19.01 0.76
N THR A 63 -6.17 18.00 -0.06
CA THR A 63 -5.71 18.22 -1.44
C THR A 63 -6.82 18.19 -2.47
N GLY A 64 -8.07 17.91 -2.05
CA GLY A 64 -9.22 17.78 -2.96
C GLY A 64 -9.05 16.64 -3.96
N ARG A 65 -8.51 15.47 -3.54
CA ARG A 65 -8.25 14.37 -4.45
C ARG A 65 -8.94 13.09 -4.02
N LEU A 66 -9.49 12.38 -5.01
CA LEU A 66 -10.05 11.05 -4.86
C LEU A 66 -9.10 10.04 -5.50
N TYR A 67 -8.72 9.00 -4.75
CA TYR A 67 -7.85 7.95 -5.23
C TYR A 67 -8.58 6.61 -5.29
N TYR A 68 -8.54 6.00 -6.45
CA TYR A 68 -8.98 4.63 -6.70
C TYR A 68 -7.74 3.78 -6.92
N ILE A 69 -7.54 2.76 -6.10
CA ILE A 69 -6.30 1.98 -6.09
C ILE A 69 -6.64 0.51 -6.23
N SER A 70 -6.07 -0.15 -7.23
CA SER A 70 -6.06 -1.60 -7.34
C SER A 70 -4.65 -2.15 -7.44
N SER A 71 -4.47 -3.37 -6.97
CA SER A 71 -3.19 -4.07 -7.05
C SER A 71 -3.39 -5.57 -7.21
N ARG A 72 -2.52 -6.20 -8.00
CA ARG A 72 -2.48 -7.63 -8.20
C ARG A 72 -1.18 -8.18 -7.64
N TRP A 73 -1.28 -9.18 -6.78
CA TRP A 73 -0.18 -9.81 -6.10
C TRP A 73 -0.03 -11.25 -6.52
N ARG A 74 1.21 -11.68 -6.70
CA ARG A 74 1.57 -13.07 -6.93
C ARG A 74 2.12 -13.69 -5.65
N HIS A 75 1.49 -14.76 -5.21
CA HIS A 75 1.93 -15.63 -4.11
C HIS A 75 2.51 -16.91 -4.71
N TYR A 76 3.72 -17.27 -4.34
CA TYR A 76 4.37 -18.48 -4.83
C TYR A 76 5.15 -19.19 -3.71
N GLY A 77 4.63 -20.34 -3.28
CA GLY A 77 5.24 -21.15 -2.22
C GLY A 77 5.44 -20.35 -0.92
N MET A 78 6.63 -20.43 -0.36
CA MET A 78 7.02 -19.73 0.86
C MET A 78 7.66 -18.35 0.60
N ASN A 79 7.74 -17.93 -0.65
CA ASN A 79 8.30 -16.62 -0.98
C ASN A 79 7.36 -15.48 -0.57
N PRO A 80 7.90 -14.31 -0.18
CA PRO A 80 7.08 -13.13 0.06
C PRO A 80 6.22 -12.78 -1.15
N PRO A 81 4.97 -12.35 -0.95
CA PRO A 81 4.11 -11.89 -2.03
C PRO A 81 4.75 -10.75 -2.81
N LYS A 82 4.67 -10.82 -4.15
CA LYS A 82 5.20 -9.76 -5.01
C LYS A 82 4.05 -9.04 -5.73
N PRO A 83 4.00 -7.71 -5.70
CA PRO A 83 3.09 -6.95 -6.54
C PRO A 83 3.52 -7.13 -8.01
N ILE A 84 2.58 -7.50 -8.87
CA ILE A 84 2.84 -7.68 -10.31
C ILE A 84 2.16 -6.62 -11.17
N SER A 85 1.11 -5.99 -10.63
CA SER A 85 0.53 -4.79 -11.21
C SER A 85 -0.07 -3.93 -10.11
N ARG A 86 -0.04 -2.63 -10.33
CA ARG A 86 -0.74 -1.63 -9.53
C ARG A 86 -1.31 -0.61 -10.50
N ASP A 87 -2.52 -0.20 -10.23
CA ASP A 87 -3.21 0.80 -11.01
C ASP A 87 -3.85 1.80 -10.03
N ILE A 88 -3.57 3.07 -10.25
CA ILE A 88 -4.02 4.17 -9.42
C ILE A 88 -4.66 5.20 -10.32
N VAL A 89 -5.93 5.49 -10.08
CA VAL A 89 -6.62 6.62 -10.71
C VAL A 89 -6.78 7.71 -9.66
N ALA A 90 -6.27 8.90 -9.98
CA ALA A 90 -6.40 10.10 -9.16
C ALA A 90 -7.31 11.10 -9.88
N VAL A 91 -8.41 11.46 -9.23
CA VAL A 91 -9.34 12.50 -9.67
C VAL A 91 -9.10 13.73 -8.80
N ALA A 92 -8.65 14.83 -9.40
CA ALA A 92 -8.44 16.10 -8.71
C ALA A 92 -9.70 16.95 -8.78
N LEU A 93 -10.04 17.56 -7.66
CA LEU A 93 -11.17 18.46 -7.50
C LEU A 93 -10.65 19.86 -7.16
N ASP A 94 -11.41 20.87 -7.52
CA ASP A 94 -11.17 22.25 -7.07
C ASP A 94 -11.86 22.54 -5.73
N SER A 95 -11.77 23.79 -5.30
CA SER A 95 -12.42 24.27 -4.07
C SER A 95 -13.95 24.24 -4.10
N ALA A 96 -14.55 24.15 -5.30
CA ALA A 96 -15.99 24.00 -5.52
C ALA A 96 -16.40 22.54 -5.69
N GLU A 97 -15.47 21.59 -5.43
CA GLU A 97 -15.63 20.15 -5.61
C GLU A 97 -15.92 19.73 -7.07
N VAL A 98 -15.48 20.51 -8.05
CA VAL A 98 -15.60 20.18 -9.47
C VAL A 98 -14.34 19.45 -9.95
N VAL A 99 -14.51 18.42 -10.77
CA VAL A 99 -13.41 17.64 -11.35
C VAL A 99 -12.55 18.51 -12.26
N THR A 100 -11.26 18.67 -11.91
CA THR A 100 -10.31 19.49 -12.70
C THR A 100 -9.34 18.65 -13.52
N ASN A 101 -9.01 17.45 -13.04
CA ASN A 101 -8.08 16.57 -13.74
C ASN A 101 -8.31 15.11 -13.36
N ILE A 102 -7.99 14.21 -14.30
CA ILE A 102 -7.99 12.78 -14.10
C ILE A 102 -6.63 12.24 -14.54
N SER A 103 -5.92 11.58 -13.63
CA SER A 103 -4.60 11.02 -13.89
C SER A 103 -4.59 9.53 -13.54
N ARG A 104 -3.86 8.73 -14.32
CA ARG A 104 -3.70 7.30 -14.09
C ARG A 104 -2.22 6.97 -14.00
N TYR A 105 -1.85 6.13 -13.03
CA TYR A 105 -0.49 5.72 -12.74
C TYR A 105 -0.43 4.20 -12.62
N GLY A 106 0.56 3.58 -13.27
CA GLY A 106 0.88 2.17 -13.20
C GLY A 106 1.94 1.85 -12.14
N LEU A 107 2.36 0.59 -12.06
CA LEU A 107 3.46 0.17 -11.20
C LEU A 107 4.81 0.74 -11.70
N GLU A 108 4.94 0.92 -13.01
CA GLU A 108 6.09 1.48 -13.72
C GLU A 108 6.29 2.97 -13.47
N ASP A 109 5.22 3.69 -13.13
CA ASP A 109 5.27 5.14 -12.81
C ASP A 109 5.68 5.39 -11.36
N GLY A 110 5.83 4.31 -10.58
CA GLY A 110 6.29 4.38 -9.20
C GLY A 110 7.76 4.75 -9.14
N GLU A 111 8.08 6.04 -9.08
CA GLU A 111 9.39 6.48 -8.60
C GLU A 111 9.59 5.96 -7.17
N VAL A 112 10.78 5.42 -6.90
CA VAL A 112 11.20 5.12 -5.54
C VAL A 112 11.37 6.46 -4.83
N VAL A 113 10.27 6.96 -4.29
CA VAL A 113 10.33 8.08 -3.37
C VAL A 113 11.02 7.52 -2.12
N ALA A 114 12.29 7.86 -1.94
CA ALA A 114 12.92 7.72 -0.65
C ALA A 114 12.06 8.55 0.31
N LEU A 115 11.23 7.87 1.10
CA LEU A 115 10.55 8.49 2.23
C LEU A 115 11.67 8.93 3.17
N THR A 116 12.18 10.11 2.95
CA THR A 116 12.87 10.84 3.98
C THR A 116 11.80 11.01 5.05
N ARG A 117 11.89 10.18 6.09
CA ARG A 117 11.11 10.40 7.30
C ARG A 117 11.43 11.83 7.71
N ARG A 118 10.60 12.75 7.29
CA ARG A 118 10.57 14.07 7.89
C ARG A 118 10.09 13.77 9.30
N VAL A 119 11.05 13.55 10.18
CA VAL A 119 10.83 13.77 11.59
C VAL A 119 10.41 15.23 11.62
N THR A 120 9.13 15.49 11.74
CA THR A 120 8.64 16.78 12.18
C THR A 120 9.41 16.95 13.49
N ASP A 121 10.38 17.84 13.53
CA ASP A 121 10.93 18.36 14.76
C ASP A 121 9.74 18.95 15.52
N GLY A 122 9.00 18.09 16.20
CA GLY A 122 8.15 18.44 17.32
C GLY A 122 9.14 18.98 18.32
N GLY A 123 9.26 20.33 18.30
CA GLY A 123 10.32 21.04 18.93
C GLY A 123 10.64 20.55 20.31
N THR A 124 11.91 20.49 20.62
CA THR A 124 12.55 20.62 21.93
C THR A 124 12.21 19.64 23.04
N GLU A 125 11.15 18.83 22.97
CA GLU A 125 10.75 17.99 24.11
C GLU A 125 11.52 16.66 24.18
N GLU A 126 11.91 16.05 23.06
CA GLU A 126 12.64 14.78 23.08
C GLU A 126 14.10 14.95 23.52
N ILE A 127 14.73 16.09 23.19
CA ILE A 127 16.11 16.39 23.63
C ILE A 127 16.12 16.66 25.13
N THR A 128 15.07 17.31 25.64
CA THR A 128 14.90 17.59 27.07
C THR A 128 14.71 16.31 27.86
N PHE A 129 13.94 15.34 27.32
CA PHE A 129 13.72 14.04 27.97
C PHE A 129 15.03 13.23 28.07
N LEU A 130 15.80 13.15 26.98
CA LEU A 130 17.08 12.46 26.99
C LEU A 130 18.11 13.16 27.88
N GLN A 131 18.14 14.49 27.91
CA GLN A 131 19.01 15.24 28.82
C GLN A 131 18.62 15.06 30.29
N GLN A 132 17.32 15.01 30.61
CA GLN A 132 16.82 14.69 31.96
C GLN A 132 17.14 13.26 32.36
N LEU A 133 16.98 12.30 31.44
CA LEU A 133 17.31 10.89 31.68
C LEU A 133 18.81 10.71 31.94
N LEU A 134 19.65 11.30 31.12
CA LEU A 134 21.11 11.22 31.26
C LEU A 134 21.63 12.05 32.44
N GLY A 135 20.99 13.18 32.75
CA GLY A 135 21.32 14.01 33.91
C GLY A 135 20.99 13.35 35.24
N ASN A 136 20.02 12.45 35.31
CA ASN A 136 19.64 11.73 36.52
C ASN A 136 20.45 10.43 36.75
N ILE A 137 21.06 9.86 35.70
CA ILE A 137 21.89 8.64 35.82
C ILE A 137 23.23 8.93 36.55
N GLY A 138 23.67 10.19 36.62
CA GLY A 138 24.89 10.59 37.30
C GLY A 138 24.72 11.09 38.74
N ARG A 139 23.49 11.13 39.26
CA ARG A 139 23.20 11.63 40.61
C ARG A 139 22.66 10.55 41.57
N PHE A 140 23.33 9.42 41.61
CA PHE A 140 23.19 8.55 42.77
C PHE A 140 24.18 9.03 43.84
N ASP A 141 23.70 9.88 44.71
CA ASP A 141 24.44 10.26 45.91
C ASP A 141 24.38 9.06 46.88
N ALA A 142 25.53 8.52 47.22
CA ALA A 142 25.66 7.35 48.11
C ALA A 142 25.28 7.65 49.57
N SER A 143 24.78 8.83 49.86
CA SER A 143 24.39 9.26 51.21
C SER A 143 22.94 8.93 51.61
N ASP A 144 22.12 8.40 50.66
CA ASP A 144 20.71 8.08 50.96
C ASP A 144 20.46 6.59 51.25
N ILE A 145 21.50 5.80 51.52
CA ILE A 145 21.41 4.35 51.84
C ILE A 145 22.06 4.05 53.21
N LEU A 146 22.00 4.97 54.19
CA LEU A 146 22.38 4.65 55.58
C LEU A 146 21.27 5.11 56.52
#